data_eecb7222c1b8175db7f2f3e7049d71e2
#
_entry.id   eecb7222c1b8175db7f2f3e7049d71e2
#
_cell.length_a   1.000
_cell.length_b   1.000
_cell.length_c   1.000
_cell.angle_alpha   90.00
_cell.angle_beta   90.00
_cell.angle_gamma   90.00
#
_symmetry.space_group_name_H-M   'P 1'
#
loop_
_entity.id
_entity.type
_entity.pdbx_description
1 polymer ?
#
loop_
_entity_poly.entity_id
_entity_poly.type
_entity_poly.pdbx_seq_one_letter_code
_entity_poly.pdbx_strand_id
1 'polypeptide(L)'
;MHWFAALSFVLAAGAMAAEPRMDDARREGEVVWYTAMNVPDAEAVKKPFVERYPFLTLTILRSTGEKVRTRILTEARAGRHTWDVVSFNLLDIEALNREGLLGAYASPEARTGYPAGAVDPDGRWAAIYVRQYVIGYNTRLVKQPPQSWRDLLAPPWMGKLALDESDVEWYAAMLDYWGRDKGLAYMRALAAQKPQQRRGHSLLSRLLVAGEFPLALIHAAEVEKEKQDGAPVDWVKMLDPVVTSPSQVAIAAKAPHPAAARLFVDFLLSEPGQRAIAARGRVPARSDLATGAAALKVHYVSPRLAADFNRYEREFRAIFARSAP
;
A
#
# COMPACT_ATOMS: atom_id res chain seq x y z
N MET A 1 -18.07 49.29 -43.69
CA MET A 1 -16.95 48.45 -43.25
C MET A 1 -17.36 47.76 -41.98
N HIS A 2 -17.83 46.48 -42.11
CA HIS A 2 -18.30 45.66 -40.99
C HIS A 2 -17.28 44.55 -40.77
N TRP A 3 -16.65 44.55 -39.62
CA TRP A 3 -15.76 43.47 -39.18
C TRP A 3 -16.59 42.43 -38.43
N PHE A 4 -16.70 41.25 -38.97
CA PHE A 4 -17.17 40.07 -38.28
C PHE A 4 -16.00 39.43 -37.52
N ALA A 5 -16.05 39.42 -36.19
CA ALA A 5 -15.13 38.64 -35.37
C ALA A 5 -15.71 37.22 -35.24
N ALA A 6 -15.02 36.26 -35.83
CA ALA A 6 -15.32 34.84 -35.67
C ALA A 6 -14.78 34.35 -34.31
N LEU A 7 -15.66 34.03 -33.36
CA LEU A 7 -15.32 33.42 -32.09
C LEU A 7 -15.19 31.90 -32.31
N SER A 8 -13.96 31.40 -32.36
CA SER A 8 -13.67 29.97 -32.45
C SER A 8 -13.88 29.36 -31.06
N PHE A 9 -14.97 28.63 -30.87
CA PHE A 9 -15.20 27.79 -29.70
C PHE A 9 -14.35 26.51 -29.86
N VAL A 10 -13.26 26.44 -29.09
CA VAL A 10 -12.52 25.17 -28.93
C VAL A 10 -13.27 24.33 -27.92
N LEU A 11 -14.03 23.34 -28.41
CA LEU A 11 -14.58 22.27 -27.56
C LEU A 11 -13.42 21.42 -27.07
N ALA A 12 -13.03 21.63 -25.83
CA ALA A 12 -12.23 20.65 -25.10
C ALA A 12 -13.12 19.42 -24.84
N ALA A 13 -13.02 18.41 -25.70
CA ALA A 13 -13.59 17.10 -25.45
C ALA A 13 -12.79 16.48 -24.27
N GLY A 14 -13.24 16.71 -23.04
CA GLY A 14 -12.82 15.94 -21.89
C GLY A 14 -13.15 14.47 -22.16
N ALA A 15 -12.13 13.63 -22.26
CA ALA A 15 -12.31 12.19 -22.30
C ALA A 15 -12.95 11.76 -20.97
N MET A 16 -14.27 11.73 -20.90
CA MET A 16 -15.01 11.05 -19.84
C MET A 16 -14.62 9.58 -19.92
N ALA A 17 -13.93 9.08 -18.91
CA ALA A 17 -13.70 7.65 -18.77
C ALA A 17 -15.07 6.96 -18.88
N ALA A 18 -15.25 6.13 -19.93
CA ALA A 18 -16.49 5.44 -20.16
C ALA A 18 -16.80 4.55 -18.94
N GLU A 19 -17.97 4.72 -18.34
CA GLU A 19 -18.43 3.81 -17.30
C GLU A 19 -18.41 2.38 -17.82
N PRO A 20 -18.04 1.38 -16.99
CA PRO A 20 -17.98 -0.01 -17.43
C PRO A 20 -19.39 -0.42 -17.88
N ARG A 21 -19.50 -0.87 -19.13
CA ARG A 21 -20.76 -1.40 -19.63
C ARG A 21 -20.99 -2.76 -19.03
N MET A 22 -22.05 -2.90 -18.26
CA MET A 22 -22.43 -4.15 -17.60
C MET A 22 -22.57 -5.32 -18.58
N ASP A 23 -23.10 -5.04 -19.78
CA ASP A 23 -23.27 -6.04 -20.83
C ASP A 23 -21.95 -6.49 -21.45
N ASP A 24 -20.94 -5.60 -21.54
CA ASP A 24 -19.61 -5.96 -21.99
C ASP A 24 -18.95 -6.91 -20.97
N ALA A 25 -19.02 -6.58 -19.69
CA ALA A 25 -18.50 -7.43 -18.62
C ALA A 25 -19.20 -8.81 -18.55
N ARG A 26 -20.51 -8.87 -18.84
CA ARG A 26 -21.22 -10.16 -18.95
C ARG A 26 -20.71 -11.02 -20.09
N ARG A 27 -20.36 -10.41 -21.23
CA ARG A 27 -19.79 -11.15 -22.36
C ARG A 27 -18.36 -11.60 -22.09
N GLU A 28 -17.59 -10.81 -21.33
CA GLU A 28 -16.22 -11.16 -20.93
C GLU A 28 -16.21 -12.32 -19.91
N GLY A 29 -17.13 -12.35 -18.95
CA GLY A 29 -17.41 -13.46 -18.04
C GLY A 29 -16.33 -13.74 -16.98
N GLU A 30 -15.16 -13.12 -17.06
CA GLU A 30 -14.02 -13.39 -16.18
C GLU A 30 -13.26 -12.11 -15.82
N VAL A 31 -12.59 -12.14 -14.65
CA VAL A 31 -11.52 -11.22 -14.24
C VAL A 31 -10.34 -12.03 -13.71
N VAL A 32 -9.15 -11.77 -14.20
CA VAL A 32 -7.90 -12.35 -13.70
C VAL A 32 -7.16 -11.34 -12.84
N TRP A 33 -7.13 -11.58 -11.55
CA TRP A 33 -6.50 -10.70 -10.56
C TRP A 33 -5.17 -11.27 -10.08
N TYR A 34 -4.07 -10.60 -10.41
CA TYR A 34 -2.73 -10.88 -9.87
C TYR A 34 -2.51 -10.04 -8.61
N THR A 35 -2.15 -10.66 -7.47
CA THR A 35 -2.09 -9.94 -6.21
C THR A 35 -0.99 -10.43 -5.26
N ALA A 36 -0.46 -9.49 -4.46
CA ALA A 36 0.37 -9.80 -3.29
C ALA A 36 -0.44 -9.85 -1.99
N MET A 37 -1.76 -9.57 -2.01
CA MET A 37 -2.63 -9.73 -0.85
C MET A 37 -2.61 -11.19 -0.39
N ASN A 38 -2.59 -11.44 0.93
CA ASN A 38 -2.66 -12.82 1.43
C ASN A 38 -3.98 -13.50 1.04
N VAL A 39 -3.96 -14.83 0.95
CA VAL A 39 -5.11 -15.60 0.45
C VAL A 39 -6.39 -15.34 1.26
N PRO A 40 -6.40 -15.36 2.60
CA PRO A 40 -7.63 -15.11 3.36
C PRO A 40 -8.25 -13.74 3.11
N ASP A 41 -7.44 -12.70 2.90
CA ASP A 41 -7.93 -11.35 2.63
C ASP A 41 -8.43 -11.23 1.19
N ALA A 42 -7.75 -11.85 0.22
CA ALA A 42 -8.17 -11.87 -1.17
C ALA A 42 -9.52 -12.61 -1.35
N GLU A 43 -9.70 -13.76 -0.66
CA GLU A 43 -10.96 -14.49 -0.67
C GLU A 43 -12.09 -13.72 0.04
N ALA A 44 -11.79 -12.97 1.11
CA ALA A 44 -12.77 -12.12 1.79
C ALA A 44 -13.27 -10.97 0.90
N VAL A 45 -12.43 -10.47 -0.01
CA VAL A 45 -12.82 -9.48 -1.04
C VAL A 45 -13.58 -10.14 -2.19
N LYS A 46 -13.12 -11.33 -2.63
CA LYS A 46 -13.75 -12.08 -3.72
C LYS A 46 -15.21 -12.41 -3.43
N LYS A 47 -15.52 -12.87 -2.22
CA LYS A 47 -16.86 -13.33 -1.85
C LYS A 47 -17.95 -12.28 -2.16
N PRO A 48 -17.94 -11.06 -1.59
CA PRO A 48 -18.96 -10.05 -1.88
C PRO A 48 -18.92 -9.53 -3.32
N PHE A 49 -17.78 -9.62 -4.01
CA PHE A 49 -17.70 -9.28 -5.43
C PHE A 49 -18.51 -10.26 -6.29
N VAL A 50 -18.30 -11.56 -6.13
CA VAL A 50 -19.01 -12.57 -6.94
C VAL A 50 -20.48 -12.69 -6.54
N GLU A 51 -20.83 -12.38 -5.28
CA GLU A 51 -22.23 -12.26 -4.86
C GLU A 51 -22.95 -11.10 -5.59
N ARG A 52 -22.26 -9.98 -5.77
CA ARG A 52 -22.78 -8.80 -6.49
C ARG A 52 -22.82 -8.99 -8.01
N TYR A 53 -21.84 -9.71 -8.56
CA TYR A 53 -21.68 -9.95 -9.99
C TYR A 53 -21.58 -11.45 -10.30
N PRO A 54 -22.69 -12.22 -10.12
CA PRO A 54 -22.65 -13.70 -10.21
C PRO A 54 -22.37 -14.21 -11.63
N PHE A 55 -22.37 -13.35 -12.63
CA PHE A 55 -22.00 -13.65 -14.01
C PHE A 55 -20.49 -13.55 -14.26
N LEU A 56 -19.69 -13.11 -13.27
CA LEU A 56 -18.24 -13.01 -13.39
C LEU A 56 -17.54 -14.08 -12.56
N THR A 57 -16.56 -14.72 -13.17
CA THR A 57 -15.58 -15.55 -12.46
C THR A 57 -14.39 -14.67 -12.08
N LEU A 58 -14.02 -14.63 -10.78
CA LEU A 58 -12.79 -13.98 -10.34
C LEU A 58 -11.70 -15.01 -10.10
N THR A 59 -10.72 -15.04 -11.00
CA THR A 59 -9.53 -15.90 -10.91
C THR A 59 -8.42 -15.14 -10.19
N ILE A 60 -7.90 -15.69 -9.08
CA ILE A 60 -6.85 -15.07 -8.27
C ILE A 60 -5.53 -15.80 -8.48
N LEU A 61 -4.50 -15.07 -8.94
CA LEU A 61 -3.12 -15.52 -8.88
C LEU A 61 -2.38 -14.76 -7.78
N ARG A 62 -2.06 -15.47 -6.68
CA ARG A 62 -1.37 -14.89 -5.52
C ARG A 62 0.09 -15.29 -5.47
N SER A 63 0.99 -14.28 -5.35
CA SER A 63 2.40 -14.49 -5.00
C SER A 63 2.97 -13.27 -4.27
N THR A 64 4.29 -13.22 -4.01
CA THR A 64 4.95 -12.00 -3.53
C THR A 64 4.95 -10.94 -4.64
N GLY A 65 4.98 -9.64 -4.28
CA GLY A 65 4.97 -8.54 -5.25
C GLY A 65 6.06 -8.69 -6.30
N GLU A 66 7.30 -8.97 -5.88
CA GLU A 66 8.43 -9.22 -6.77
C GLU A 66 8.17 -10.35 -7.78
N LYS A 67 7.63 -11.48 -7.32
CA LYS A 67 7.32 -12.63 -8.20
C LYS A 67 6.19 -12.31 -9.18
N VAL A 68 5.15 -11.61 -8.72
CA VAL A 68 4.06 -11.15 -9.59
C VAL A 68 4.59 -10.19 -10.65
N ARG A 69 5.39 -9.19 -10.25
CA ARG A 69 6.02 -8.24 -11.17
C ARG A 69 6.90 -8.96 -12.20
N THR A 70 7.78 -9.86 -11.75
CA THR A 70 8.66 -10.63 -12.65
C THR A 70 7.87 -11.45 -13.64
N ARG A 71 6.76 -12.08 -13.21
CA ARG A 71 5.87 -12.83 -14.07
C ARG A 71 5.23 -11.94 -15.14
N ILE A 72 4.66 -10.80 -14.74
CA ILE A 72 4.03 -9.84 -15.66
C ILE A 72 5.04 -9.35 -16.71
N LEU A 73 6.25 -8.98 -16.30
CA LEU A 73 7.31 -8.54 -17.22
C LEU A 73 7.71 -9.64 -18.20
N THR A 74 7.79 -10.89 -17.74
CA THR A 74 8.11 -12.05 -18.59
C THR A 74 7.00 -12.33 -19.60
N GLU A 75 5.74 -12.30 -19.16
CA GLU A 75 4.56 -12.49 -20.00
C GLU A 75 4.48 -11.38 -21.07
N ALA A 76 4.69 -10.12 -20.68
CA ALA A 76 4.67 -8.96 -21.58
C ALA A 76 5.77 -9.07 -22.67
N ARG A 77 7.01 -9.46 -22.30
CA ARG A 77 8.11 -9.69 -23.25
C ARG A 77 7.81 -10.81 -24.22
N ALA A 78 7.02 -11.80 -23.80
CA ALA A 78 6.54 -12.89 -24.66
C ALA A 78 5.27 -12.53 -25.47
N GLY A 79 4.82 -11.25 -25.41
CA GLY A 79 3.59 -10.80 -26.09
C GLY A 79 2.30 -11.35 -25.49
N ARG A 80 2.35 -11.93 -24.27
CA ARG A 80 1.20 -12.51 -23.59
C ARG A 80 0.59 -11.52 -22.61
N HIS A 81 -0.72 -11.39 -22.66
CA HIS A 81 -1.52 -10.53 -21.78
C HIS A 81 -2.56 -11.40 -21.09
N THR A 82 -2.25 -11.91 -19.89
CA THR A 82 -3.00 -12.97 -19.21
C THR A 82 -3.59 -12.51 -17.88
N TRP A 83 -3.51 -11.22 -17.58
CA TRP A 83 -4.04 -10.61 -16.37
C TRP A 83 -4.82 -9.34 -16.70
N ASP A 84 -5.82 -9.06 -15.90
CA ASP A 84 -6.68 -7.88 -16.03
C ASP A 84 -6.36 -6.82 -14.99
N VAL A 85 -6.25 -7.26 -13.74
CA VAL A 85 -6.05 -6.39 -12.58
C VAL A 85 -4.85 -6.88 -11.79
N VAL A 86 -4.05 -5.94 -11.31
CA VAL A 86 -2.94 -6.22 -10.41
C VAL A 86 -3.06 -5.41 -9.14
N SER A 87 -2.68 -6.00 -7.98
CA SER A 87 -2.55 -5.24 -6.73
C SER A 87 -1.33 -5.66 -5.91
N PHE A 88 -0.47 -4.68 -5.60
CA PHE A 88 0.68 -4.82 -4.72
C PHE A 88 1.21 -3.45 -4.25
N ASN A 89 2.45 -3.39 -3.78
CA ASN A 89 3.04 -2.16 -3.24
C ASN A 89 3.33 -1.12 -4.35
N LEU A 90 3.53 0.11 -3.92
CA LEU A 90 3.80 1.27 -4.76
C LEU A 90 4.96 1.04 -5.74
N LEU A 91 6.05 0.44 -5.28
CA LEU A 91 7.27 0.30 -6.08
C LEU A 91 7.10 -0.67 -7.24
N ASP A 92 6.39 -1.77 -7.00
CA ASP A 92 6.07 -2.75 -8.03
C ASP A 92 5.07 -2.18 -9.06
N ILE A 93 4.09 -1.39 -8.62
CA ILE A 93 3.16 -0.66 -9.51
C ILE A 93 3.92 0.32 -10.39
N GLU A 94 4.80 1.14 -9.81
CA GLU A 94 5.59 2.12 -10.55
C GLU A 94 6.55 1.47 -11.55
N ALA A 95 7.09 0.29 -11.22
CA ALA A 95 7.89 -0.47 -12.17
C ALA A 95 7.08 -0.89 -13.41
N LEU A 96 5.84 -1.37 -13.23
CA LEU A 96 4.95 -1.70 -14.35
C LEU A 96 4.49 -0.47 -15.12
N ASN A 97 4.26 0.65 -14.42
CA ASN A 97 3.86 1.91 -15.03
C ASN A 97 4.95 2.44 -15.99
N ARG A 98 6.22 2.38 -15.59
CA ARG A 98 7.36 2.79 -16.43
C ARG A 98 7.53 1.94 -17.69
N GLU A 99 7.14 0.68 -17.63
CA GLU A 99 7.13 -0.25 -18.77
C GLU A 99 5.87 -0.07 -19.64
N GLY A 100 4.98 0.89 -19.32
CA GLY A 100 3.75 1.13 -20.07
C GLY A 100 2.72 -0.01 -19.99
N LEU A 101 2.78 -0.82 -18.94
CA LEU A 101 1.92 -2.00 -18.76
C LEU A 101 0.60 -1.70 -18.04
N LEU A 102 0.42 -0.47 -17.53
CA LEU A 102 -0.80 -0.04 -16.82
C LEU A 102 -1.70 0.80 -17.73
N GLY A 103 -2.97 0.46 -17.76
CA GLY A 103 -4.02 1.24 -18.41
C GLY A 103 -4.50 2.40 -17.53
N ALA A 104 -4.94 3.49 -18.16
CA ALA A 104 -5.57 4.59 -17.44
C ALA A 104 -7.04 4.27 -17.19
N TYR A 105 -7.47 4.35 -15.94
CA TYR A 105 -8.86 4.26 -15.54
C TYR A 105 -9.13 5.07 -14.27
N ALA A 106 -9.83 6.18 -14.41
CA ALA A 106 -10.28 6.99 -13.28
C ALA A 106 -11.64 6.44 -12.78
N SER A 107 -11.58 5.56 -11.78
CA SER A 107 -12.78 5.01 -11.16
C SER A 107 -13.67 6.11 -10.58
N PRO A 108 -14.99 6.11 -10.82
CA PRO A 108 -15.92 7.04 -10.19
C PRO A 108 -15.93 6.91 -8.66
N GLU A 109 -15.68 5.72 -8.13
CA GLU A 109 -15.61 5.43 -6.69
C GLU A 109 -14.43 6.13 -6.00
N ALA A 110 -13.36 6.47 -6.75
CA ALA A 110 -12.20 7.16 -6.22
C ALA A 110 -12.35 8.70 -6.17
N ARG A 111 -13.46 9.24 -6.66
CA ARG A 111 -13.70 10.71 -6.70
C ARG A 111 -13.95 11.31 -5.32
N THR A 112 -14.44 10.53 -4.39
CA THR A 112 -14.77 10.96 -3.03
C THR A 112 -14.22 9.97 -2.00
N GLY A 113 -13.86 10.48 -0.81
CA GLY A 113 -13.40 9.66 0.29
C GLY A 113 -11.93 9.22 0.20
N TYR A 114 -11.22 9.54 -0.88
CA TYR A 114 -9.80 9.19 -1.05
C TYR A 114 -8.92 10.41 -0.82
N PRO A 115 -7.93 10.34 0.11
CA PRO A 115 -7.02 11.46 0.36
C PRO A 115 -6.05 11.67 -0.81
N ALA A 116 -5.48 12.87 -0.88
CA ALA A 116 -4.40 13.17 -1.81
C ALA A 116 -3.25 12.17 -1.66
N GLY A 117 -2.72 11.65 -2.78
CA GLY A 117 -1.69 10.61 -2.80
C GLY A 117 -2.21 9.16 -2.69
N ALA A 118 -3.50 8.94 -2.48
CA ALA A 118 -4.11 7.62 -2.53
C ALA A 118 -4.62 7.25 -3.94
N VAL A 119 -4.65 8.21 -4.87
CA VAL A 119 -5.08 8.01 -6.26
C VAL A 119 -4.07 8.69 -7.18
N ASP A 120 -3.71 8.00 -8.25
CA ASP A 120 -2.84 8.55 -9.28
C ASP A 120 -3.60 9.62 -10.11
N PRO A 121 -3.03 10.83 -10.31
CA PRO A 121 -3.67 11.88 -11.09
C PRO A 121 -3.99 11.45 -12.54
N ASP A 122 -3.16 10.59 -13.14
CA ASP A 122 -3.33 10.08 -14.49
C ASP A 122 -4.23 8.84 -14.56
N GLY A 123 -4.78 8.40 -13.42
CA GLY A 123 -5.66 7.25 -13.32
C GLY A 123 -5.00 5.90 -13.56
N ARG A 124 -3.67 5.79 -13.38
CA ARG A 124 -2.95 4.53 -13.58
C ARG A 124 -3.14 3.55 -12.44
N TRP A 125 -3.40 4.05 -11.23
CA TRP A 125 -3.62 3.25 -10.05
C TRP A 125 -4.46 3.99 -8.99
N ALA A 126 -5.03 3.24 -8.05
CA ALA A 126 -5.62 3.76 -6.83
C ALA A 126 -5.26 2.87 -5.64
N ALA A 127 -5.19 3.44 -4.44
CA ALA A 127 -4.97 2.67 -3.22
C ALA A 127 -6.24 1.90 -2.83
N ILE A 128 -6.09 0.64 -2.42
CA ILE A 128 -7.19 -0.19 -1.89
C ILE A 128 -7.12 -0.34 -0.36
N TYR A 129 -5.94 -0.24 0.22
CA TYR A 129 -5.70 -0.12 1.66
C TYR A 129 -4.33 0.53 1.88
N VAL A 130 -4.07 0.93 3.11
CA VAL A 130 -2.78 1.51 3.48
C VAL A 130 -2.11 0.71 4.59
N ARG A 131 -0.78 0.73 4.58
CA ARG A 131 0.08 0.19 5.63
C ARG A 131 0.71 1.37 6.36
N GLN A 132 0.41 1.51 7.64
CA GLN A 132 0.92 2.56 8.49
C GLN A 132 2.06 2.00 9.34
N TYR A 133 3.26 2.52 9.15
CA TYR A 133 4.43 2.16 9.94
C TYR A 133 4.39 2.86 11.30
N VAL A 134 4.40 2.08 12.36
CA VAL A 134 4.26 2.55 13.74
C VAL A 134 5.25 1.86 14.66
N ILE A 135 5.40 2.38 15.87
CA ILE A 135 6.09 1.71 16.96
C ILE A 135 5.04 0.89 17.71
N GLY A 136 5.02 -0.41 17.48
CA GLY A 136 4.25 -1.37 18.29
C GLY A 136 5.02 -1.72 19.56
N TYR A 137 4.30 -1.98 20.66
CA TYR A 137 4.92 -2.38 21.93
C TYR A 137 4.09 -3.42 22.69
N ASN A 138 4.80 -4.26 23.46
CA ASN A 138 4.16 -5.21 24.38
C ASN A 138 3.82 -4.50 25.69
N THR A 139 2.53 -4.42 26.05
CA THR A 139 2.04 -3.68 27.21
C THR A 139 2.38 -4.31 28.55
N ARG A 140 2.81 -5.59 28.56
CA ARG A 140 3.33 -6.24 29.77
C ARG A 140 4.77 -5.79 30.07
N LEU A 141 5.57 -5.59 29.04
CA LEU A 141 7.00 -5.24 29.13
C LEU A 141 7.23 -3.73 29.17
N VAL A 142 6.37 -2.95 28.52
CA VAL A 142 6.53 -1.50 28.37
C VAL A 142 5.35 -0.77 29.01
N LYS A 143 5.61 -0.09 30.13
CA LYS A 143 4.58 0.72 30.85
C LYS A 143 4.57 2.18 30.38
N GLN A 144 5.71 2.67 29.91
CA GLN A 144 5.89 4.02 29.37
C GLN A 144 6.53 3.89 27.99
N PRO A 145 5.71 3.76 26.92
CA PRO A 145 6.22 3.63 25.56
C PRO A 145 6.87 4.92 25.08
N PRO A 146 7.80 4.85 24.11
CA PRO A 146 8.29 6.03 23.42
C PRO A 146 7.12 6.80 22.81
N GLN A 147 7.17 8.14 22.81
CA GLN A 147 6.10 8.98 22.27
C GLN A 147 6.43 9.52 20.87
N SER A 148 7.69 9.41 20.46
CA SER A 148 8.19 9.89 19.17
C SER A 148 9.25 8.95 18.60
N TRP A 149 9.53 9.10 17.31
CA TRP A 149 10.65 8.42 16.67
C TRP A 149 11.99 8.72 17.37
N ARG A 150 12.19 9.95 17.86
CA ARG A 150 13.42 10.36 18.52
C ARG A 150 13.64 9.68 19.86
N ASP A 151 12.57 9.33 20.57
CA ASP A 151 12.68 8.66 21.86
C ASP A 151 13.33 7.27 21.74
N LEU A 152 13.22 6.63 20.54
CA LEU A 152 13.92 5.37 20.25
C LEU A 152 15.44 5.46 20.34
N LEU A 153 15.99 6.68 20.28
CA LEU A 153 17.44 6.92 20.39
C LEU A 153 17.92 6.98 21.85
N ALA A 154 17.00 6.97 22.81
CA ALA A 154 17.35 7.01 24.22
C ALA A 154 17.94 5.67 24.71
N PRO A 155 18.92 5.70 25.64
CA PRO A 155 19.62 4.49 26.13
C PRO A 155 18.72 3.34 26.60
N PRO A 156 17.55 3.58 27.23
CA PRO A 156 16.67 2.49 27.67
C PRO A 156 16.20 1.56 26.54
N TRP A 157 16.24 2.00 25.28
CA TRP A 157 15.75 1.24 24.14
C TRP A 157 16.85 0.50 23.35
N MET A 158 18.11 0.60 23.79
CA MET A 158 19.22 -0.11 23.15
C MET A 158 18.98 -1.63 23.13
N GLY A 159 19.01 -2.23 21.95
CA GLY A 159 18.77 -3.66 21.72
C GLY A 159 17.32 -4.13 21.89
N LYS A 160 16.37 -3.19 22.13
CA LYS A 160 14.98 -3.52 22.45
C LYS A 160 13.98 -3.31 21.31
N LEU A 161 14.41 -2.72 20.21
CA LEU A 161 13.59 -2.55 19.01
C LEU A 161 13.85 -3.68 18.03
N ALA A 162 12.79 -4.22 17.42
CA ALA A 162 12.89 -5.07 16.24
C ALA A 162 12.32 -4.35 15.02
N LEU A 163 12.84 -4.67 13.82
CA LEU A 163 12.36 -4.15 12.53
C LEU A 163 12.45 -5.21 11.43
N ASP A 164 11.72 -5.03 10.35
CA ASP A 164 11.80 -5.89 9.18
C ASP A 164 12.99 -5.49 8.29
N GLU A 165 13.75 -6.47 7.82
CA GLU A 165 14.87 -6.24 6.89
C GLU A 165 14.43 -5.64 5.54
N SER A 166 13.14 -5.58 5.26
CA SER A 166 12.53 -5.00 4.06
C SER A 166 11.85 -3.64 4.27
N ASP A 167 12.03 -2.98 5.43
CA ASP A 167 11.42 -1.67 5.75
C ASP A 167 12.04 -0.49 4.97
N VAL A 168 12.40 -0.75 3.71
CA VAL A 168 13.04 0.24 2.82
C VAL A 168 12.09 1.38 2.46
N GLU A 169 10.79 1.11 2.31
CA GLU A 169 9.79 2.16 2.05
C GLU A 169 9.69 3.14 3.22
N TRP A 170 9.63 2.63 4.45
CA TRP A 170 9.67 3.46 5.65
C TRP A 170 10.93 4.30 5.72
N TYR A 171 12.10 3.67 5.50
CA TYR A 171 13.38 4.35 5.47
C TYR A 171 13.39 5.52 4.46
N ALA A 172 13.00 5.26 3.22
CA ALA A 172 12.99 6.26 2.16
C ALA A 172 12.01 7.41 2.47
N ALA A 173 10.82 7.10 2.99
CA ALA A 173 9.82 8.09 3.35
C ALA A 173 10.24 8.96 4.55
N MET A 174 10.95 8.40 5.52
CA MET A 174 11.51 9.19 6.64
C MET A 174 12.60 10.16 6.17
N LEU A 175 13.44 9.73 5.20
CA LEU A 175 14.43 10.63 4.57
C LEU A 175 13.75 11.74 3.76
N ASP A 176 12.65 11.42 3.08
CA ASP A 176 11.87 12.39 2.32
C ASP A 176 11.21 13.43 3.25
N TYR A 177 10.61 12.98 4.34
CA TYR A 177 9.90 13.85 5.28
C TYR A 177 10.83 14.79 6.07
N TRP A 178 11.92 14.27 6.62
CA TRP A 178 12.85 15.06 7.43
C TRP A 178 13.93 15.78 6.63
N GLY A 179 14.02 15.50 5.33
CA GLY A 179 15.16 15.85 4.50
C GLY A 179 16.32 14.84 4.68
N ARG A 180 17.02 14.59 3.58
CA ARG A 180 17.99 13.49 3.47
C ARG A 180 19.05 13.48 4.58
N ASP A 181 19.66 14.63 4.88
CA ASP A 181 20.79 14.70 5.84
C ASP A 181 20.32 14.39 7.27
N LYS A 182 19.22 14.99 7.70
CA LYS A 182 18.62 14.74 9.02
C LYS A 182 18.10 13.31 9.13
N GLY A 183 17.45 12.80 8.07
CA GLY A 183 16.96 11.44 8.00
C GLY A 183 18.09 10.43 8.12
N LEU A 184 19.18 10.59 7.36
CA LEU A 184 20.37 9.73 7.45
C LEU A 184 21.05 9.78 8.84
N ALA A 185 21.15 10.96 9.43
CA ALA A 185 21.69 11.10 10.79
C ALA A 185 20.84 10.30 11.80
N TYR A 186 19.52 10.41 11.72
CA TYR A 186 18.59 9.63 12.55
C TYR A 186 18.75 8.12 12.31
N MET A 187 18.78 7.66 11.07
CA MET A 187 18.88 6.22 10.75
C MET A 187 20.17 5.60 11.27
N ARG A 188 21.28 6.34 11.17
CA ARG A 188 22.57 5.89 11.75
C ARG A 188 22.50 5.84 13.28
N ALA A 189 21.89 6.83 13.93
CA ALA A 189 21.69 6.83 15.38
C ALA A 189 20.76 5.69 15.82
N LEU A 190 19.72 5.38 15.06
CA LEU A 190 18.82 4.26 15.32
C LEU A 190 19.55 2.91 15.14
N ALA A 191 20.38 2.78 14.13
CA ALA A 191 21.20 1.58 13.94
C ALA A 191 22.21 1.39 15.10
N ALA A 192 22.75 2.48 15.67
CA ALA A 192 23.61 2.41 16.87
C ALA A 192 22.86 1.91 18.11
N GLN A 193 21.51 1.96 18.14
CA GLN A 193 20.68 1.31 19.17
C GLN A 193 20.60 -0.21 19.02
N LYS A 194 21.28 -0.78 18.01
CA LYS A 194 21.36 -2.24 17.75
C LYS A 194 19.98 -2.90 17.63
N PRO A 195 19.12 -2.43 16.72
CA PRO A 195 17.81 -3.05 16.53
C PRO A 195 17.98 -4.48 16.01
N GLN A 196 17.09 -5.37 16.44
CA GLN A 196 17.04 -6.74 15.98
C GLN A 196 16.32 -6.80 14.63
N GLN A 197 16.87 -7.51 13.66
CA GLN A 197 16.23 -7.70 12.36
C GLN A 197 15.48 -9.03 12.31
N ARG A 198 14.32 -9.03 11.70
CA ARG A 198 13.51 -10.22 11.40
C ARG A 198 12.96 -10.07 9.99
N ARG A 199 12.39 -11.15 9.47
CA ARG A 199 11.83 -11.14 8.12
C ARG A 199 10.33 -11.36 8.15
N GLY A 200 9.57 -10.31 7.84
CA GLY A 200 8.12 -10.29 7.71
C GLY A 200 7.40 -9.78 8.95
N HIS A 201 6.52 -8.79 8.74
CA HIS A 201 5.74 -8.14 9.80
C HIS A 201 4.83 -9.10 10.56
N SER A 202 4.30 -10.16 9.91
CA SER A 202 3.52 -11.18 10.61
C SER A 202 4.36 -12.02 11.60
N LEU A 203 5.66 -12.19 11.34
CA LEU A 203 6.56 -12.80 12.32
C LEU A 203 6.87 -11.80 13.43
N LEU A 204 7.17 -10.55 13.10
CA LEU A 204 7.38 -9.48 14.08
C LEU A 204 6.21 -9.37 15.04
N SER A 205 4.97 -9.42 14.54
CA SER A 205 3.75 -9.37 15.35
C SER A 205 3.71 -10.50 16.39
N ARG A 206 3.89 -11.74 15.95
CA ARG A 206 3.89 -12.90 16.85
C ARG A 206 4.99 -12.84 17.92
N LEU A 207 6.20 -12.41 17.54
CA LEU A 207 7.32 -12.28 18.45
C LEU A 207 7.12 -11.13 19.45
N LEU A 208 6.50 -10.02 19.02
CA LEU A 208 6.12 -8.91 19.90
C LEU A 208 5.09 -9.36 20.93
N VAL A 209 4.07 -10.12 20.51
CA VAL A 209 3.06 -10.72 21.41
C VAL A 209 3.72 -11.68 22.41
N ALA A 210 4.65 -12.51 21.96
CA ALA A 210 5.40 -13.44 22.81
C ALA A 210 6.37 -12.75 23.77
N GLY A 211 6.69 -11.45 23.55
CA GLY A 211 7.61 -10.69 24.41
C GLY A 211 9.09 -10.93 24.09
N GLU A 212 9.42 -11.45 22.92
CA GLU A 212 10.81 -11.63 22.46
C GLU A 212 11.58 -10.29 22.44
N PHE A 213 10.87 -9.22 22.12
CA PHE A 213 11.35 -7.85 22.21
C PHE A 213 10.19 -6.92 22.67
N PRO A 214 10.49 -5.85 23.39
CA PRO A 214 9.46 -4.96 23.92
C PRO A 214 8.86 -4.02 22.86
N LEU A 215 9.62 -3.69 21.79
CA LEU A 215 9.23 -2.75 20.73
C LEU A 215 9.44 -3.36 19.33
N ALA A 216 8.59 -2.99 18.40
CA ALA A 216 8.77 -3.31 16.98
C ALA A 216 8.38 -2.14 16.07
N LEU A 217 9.14 -1.88 15.02
CA LEU A 217 8.67 -1.15 13.85
C LEU A 217 7.76 -2.10 13.07
N ILE A 218 6.47 -1.79 13.01
CA ILE A 218 5.46 -2.71 12.52
C ILE A 218 4.30 -1.95 11.86
N HIS A 219 3.43 -2.65 11.16
CA HIS A 219 2.21 -2.03 10.65
C HIS A 219 1.11 -1.96 11.73
N ALA A 220 0.44 -0.81 11.81
CA ALA A 220 -0.64 -0.60 12.80
C ALA A 220 -1.72 -1.69 12.73
N ALA A 221 -2.10 -2.12 11.51
CA ALA A 221 -3.10 -3.17 11.30
C ALA A 221 -2.71 -4.52 11.92
N GLU A 222 -1.42 -4.88 11.92
CA GLU A 222 -0.94 -6.11 12.57
C GLU A 222 -1.13 -6.02 14.09
N VAL A 223 -0.82 -4.87 14.68
CA VAL A 223 -0.98 -4.66 16.14
C VAL A 223 -2.46 -4.63 16.53
N GLU A 224 -3.29 -3.92 15.75
CA GLU A 224 -4.73 -3.86 16.05
C GLU A 224 -5.41 -5.23 15.96
N LYS A 225 -4.99 -6.07 15.01
CA LYS A 225 -5.47 -7.44 14.90
C LYS A 225 -5.13 -8.27 16.14
N GLU A 226 -3.87 -8.28 16.56
CA GLU A 226 -3.44 -9.02 17.75
C GLU A 226 -4.14 -8.48 19.03
N LYS A 227 -4.36 -7.17 19.09
CA LYS A 227 -5.08 -6.53 20.19
C LYS A 227 -6.57 -6.96 20.23
N GLN A 228 -7.23 -7.07 19.08
CA GLN A 228 -8.60 -7.59 18.97
C GLN A 228 -8.69 -9.05 19.45
N ASP A 229 -7.64 -9.83 19.21
CA ASP A 229 -7.51 -11.21 19.69
C ASP A 229 -7.10 -11.30 21.19
N GLY A 230 -7.04 -10.16 21.90
CA GLY A 230 -6.75 -10.06 23.35
C GLY A 230 -5.26 -10.10 23.69
N ALA A 231 -4.36 -9.98 22.71
CA ALA A 231 -2.92 -9.96 22.97
C ALA A 231 -2.50 -8.66 23.70
N PRO A 232 -1.47 -8.74 24.57
CA PRO A 232 -1.00 -7.59 25.36
C PRO A 232 -0.09 -6.67 24.52
N VAL A 233 -0.62 -6.10 23.46
CA VAL A 233 0.10 -5.21 22.55
C VAL A 233 -0.70 -3.94 22.29
N ASP A 234 0.01 -2.84 21.99
CA ASP A 234 -0.56 -1.60 21.49
C ASP A 234 0.51 -0.87 20.64
N TRP A 235 0.18 0.29 20.09
CA TRP A 235 1.11 1.08 19.30
C TRP A 235 1.01 2.58 19.61
N VAL A 236 2.06 3.31 19.32
CA VAL A 236 2.21 4.74 19.62
C VAL A 236 1.41 5.56 18.61
N LYS A 237 0.38 6.27 19.10
CA LYS A 237 -0.57 7.04 18.27
C LYS A 237 -0.05 8.43 17.88
N MET A 238 0.93 8.97 18.59
CA MET A 238 1.40 10.37 18.44
C MET A 238 2.66 10.52 17.59
N LEU A 239 2.95 9.53 16.74
CA LEU A 239 4.12 9.60 15.86
C LEU A 239 4.00 10.72 14.81
N ASP A 240 5.13 11.39 14.54
CA ASP A 240 5.27 12.41 13.52
C ASP A 240 6.54 12.14 12.70
N PRO A 241 6.41 11.67 11.45
CA PRO A 241 5.18 11.28 10.76
C PRO A 241 4.74 9.85 11.07
N VAL A 242 3.48 9.51 10.79
CA VAL A 242 3.04 8.14 10.54
C VAL A 242 3.27 7.88 9.05
N VAL A 243 4.37 7.21 8.72
CA VAL A 243 4.64 6.82 7.33
C VAL A 243 3.57 5.86 6.85
N THR A 244 2.93 6.19 5.75
CA THR A 244 1.80 5.46 5.19
C THR A 244 2.10 5.03 3.76
N SER A 245 2.20 3.72 3.55
CA SER A 245 2.45 3.12 2.23
C SER A 245 1.14 2.58 1.65
N PRO A 246 0.68 3.08 0.49
CA PRO A 246 -0.50 2.55 -0.16
C PRO A 246 -0.22 1.16 -0.77
N SER A 247 -1.19 0.26 -0.66
CA SER A 247 -1.29 -0.92 -1.52
C SER A 247 -2.24 -0.57 -2.66
N GLN A 248 -1.74 -0.62 -3.87
CA GLN A 248 -2.42 -0.09 -5.03
C GLN A 248 -3.06 -1.18 -5.87
N VAL A 249 -4.10 -0.80 -6.61
CA VAL A 249 -4.72 -1.58 -7.67
C VAL A 249 -4.55 -0.84 -9.00
N ALA A 250 -4.30 -1.58 -10.06
CA ALA A 250 -4.19 -1.06 -11.43
C ALA A 250 -4.78 -2.05 -12.43
N ILE A 251 -5.24 -1.54 -13.57
CA ILE A 251 -5.72 -2.33 -14.71
C ILE A 251 -4.58 -2.49 -15.71
N ALA A 252 -4.46 -3.66 -16.36
CA ALA A 252 -3.52 -3.88 -17.45
C ALA A 252 -3.83 -2.97 -18.64
N ALA A 253 -2.77 -2.41 -19.27
CA ALA A 253 -2.94 -1.62 -20.51
C ALA A 253 -3.58 -2.43 -21.66
N LYS A 254 -3.39 -3.75 -21.65
CA LYS A 254 -3.97 -4.71 -22.58
C LYS A 254 -4.72 -5.81 -21.83
N ALA A 255 -5.63 -5.41 -20.95
CA ALA A 255 -6.46 -6.36 -20.20
C ALA A 255 -7.29 -7.21 -21.17
N PRO A 256 -7.28 -8.55 -21.04
CA PRO A 256 -8.16 -9.43 -21.81
C PRO A 256 -9.65 -9.13 -21.58
N HIS A 257 -10.02 -8.72 -20.35
CA HIS A 257 -11.40 -8.48 -19.93
C HIS A 257 -11.55 -7.04 -19.36
N PRO A 258 -11.46 -5.99 -20.19
CA PRO A 258 -11.34 -4.61 -19.71
C PRO A 258 -12.60 -4.06 -19.03
N ALA A 259 -13.80 -4.50 -19.40
CA ALA A 259 -15.04 -4.07 -18.76
C ALA A 259 -15.20 -4.73 -17.38
N ALA A 260 -14.94 -6.03 -17.28
CA ALA A 260 -14.96 -6.77 -16.03
C ALA A 260 -13.85 -6.28 -15.07
N ALA A 261 -12.65 -5.94 -15.58
CA ALA A 261 -11.58 -5.34 -14.81
C ALA A 261 -12.00 -4.01 -14.15
N ARG A 262 -12.69 -3.14 -14.88
CA ARG A 262 -13.22 -1.87 -14.36
C ARG A 262 -14.25 -2.11 -13.26
N LEU A 263 -15.20 -3.04 -13.47
CA LEU A 263 -16.17 -3.40 -12.42
C LEU A 263 -15.49 -3.91 -11.15
N PHE A 264 -14.42 -4.70 -11.30
CA PHE A 264 -13.69 -5.20 -10.13
C PHE A 264 -12.92 -4.09 -9.43
N VAL A 265 -12.28 -3.17 -10.15
CA VAL A 265 -11.60 -2.01 -9.57
C VAL A 265 -12.61 -1.08 -8.88
N ASP A 266 -13.76 -0.79 -9.51
CA ASP A 266 -14.82 0.00 -8.90
C ASP A 266 -15.33 -0.66 -7.61
N PHE A 267 -15.55 -1.98 -7.63
CA PHE A 267 -15.92 -2.71 -6.42
C PHE A 267 -14.87 -2.58 -5.31
N LEU A 268 -13.58 -2.78 -5.62
CA LEU A 268 -12.50 -2.64 -4.63
C LEU A 268 -12.44 -1.26 -3.99
N LEU A 269 -12.76 -0.21 -4.76
CA LEU A 269 -12.73 1.19 -4.32
C LEU A 269 -14.05 1.66 -3.70
N SER A 270 -15.14 0.93 -3.92
CA SER A 270 -16.46 1.24 -3.35
C SER A 270 -16.52 1.02 -1.84
N GLU A 271 -17.52 1.59 -1.18
CA GLU A 271 -17.74 1.36 0.25
C GLU A 271 -17.86 -0.12 0.62
N PRO A 272 -18.64 -0.98 -0.08
CA PRO A 272 -18.69 -2.41 0.21
C PRO A 272 -17.34 -3.12 0.10
N GLY A 273 -16.56 -2.84 -0.94
CA GLY A 273 -15.22 -3.41 -1.12
C GLY A 273 -14.24 -2.97 -0.03
N GLN A 274 -14.27 -1.70 0.33
CA GLN A 274 -13.42 -1.14 1.39
C GLN A 274 -13.82 -1.66 2.78
N ARG A 275 -15.11 -1.91 3.03
CA ARG A 275 -15.59 -2.58 4.25
C ARG A 275 -15.12 -4.05 4.32
N ALA A 276 -15.13 -4.78 3.20
CA ALA A 276 -14.59 -6.14 3.15
C ALA A 276 -13.09 -6.17 3.47
N ILE A 277 -12.32 -5.18 3.01
CA ILE A 277 -10.91 -4.98 3.33
C ILE A 277 -10.73 -4.66 4.83
N ALA A 278 -11.52 -3.73 5.36
CA ALA A 278 -11.48 -3.32 6.77
C ALA A 278 -11.85 -4.47 7.72
N ALA A 279 -12.80 -5.32 7.36
CA ALA A 279 -13.21 -6.49 8.14
C ALA A 279 -12.08 -7.52 8.34
N ARG A 280 -11.00 -7.43 7.54
CA ARG A 280 -9.77 -8.21 7.69
C ARG A 280 -8.70 -7.51 8.52
N GLY A 281 -9.04 -6.42 9.22
CA GLY A 281 -8.12 -5.64 10.03
C GLY A 281 -7.18 -4.72 9.24
N ARG A 282 -7.39 -4.58 7.92
CA ARG A 282 -6.60 -3.63 7.13
C ARG A 282 -7.17 -2.23 7.25
N VAL A 283 -6.30 -1.23 7.15
CA VAL A 283 -6.72 0.17 7.12
C VAL A 283 -7.21 0.49 5.70
N PRO A 284 -8.51 0.74 5.48
CA PRO A 284 -9.04 1.05 4.16
C PRO A 284 -8.42 2.34 3.61
N ALA A 285 -8.31 2.45 2.29
CA ALA A 285 -7.77 3.66 1.67
C ALA A 285 -8.78 4.83 1.69
N ARG A 286 -10.08 4.53 1.81
CA ARG A 286 -11.12 5.54 2.02
C ARG A 286 -11.02 6.10 3.44
N SER A 287 -10.78 7.41 3.54
CA SER A 287 -10.62 8.11 4.83
C SER A 287 -11.91 8.15 5.66
N ASP A 288 -13.08 8.15 5.02
CA ASP A 288 -14.39 8.12 5.67
C ASP A 288 -14.70 6.77 6.36
N LEU A 289 -13.97 5.71 6.01
CA LEU A 289 -14.08 4.39 6.64
C LEU A 289 -12.89 4.06 7.58
N ALA A 290 -11.86 4.89 7.58
CA ALA A 290 -10.67 4.69 8.42
C ALA A 290 -10.97 5.11 9.87
N THR A 291 -11.29 4.17 10.75
CA THR A 291 -11.54 4.45 12.17
C THR A 291 -10.25 4.85 12.89
N GLY A 292 -10.30 5.92 13.68
CA GLY A 292 -9.17 6.40 14.51
C GLY A 292 -8.07 7.15 13.77
N ALA A 293 -8.20 7.38 12.45
CA ALA A 293 -7.18 8.05 11.63
C ALA A 293 -7.17 9.58 11.76
N ALA A 294 -8.21 10.21 12.30
CA ALA A 294 -8.40 11.67 12.27
C ALA A 294 -7.33 12.49 13.03
N ALA A 295 -6.53 11.86 13.90
CA ALA A 295 -5.49 12.52 14.67
C ALA A 295 -4.05 12.18 14.24
N LEU A 296 -3.87 11.32 13.22
CA LEU A 296 -2.55 10.87 12.80
C LEU A 296 -1.89 11.88 11.84
N LYS A 297 -0.63 12.19 12.08
CA LYS A 297 0.18 12.98 11.14
C LYS A 297 0.73 12.07 10.03
N VAL A 298 -0.13 11.79 9.07
CA VAL A 298 0.15 10.86 7.96
C VAL A 298 1.09 11.48 6.93
N HIS A 299 2.14 10.75 6.56
CA HIS A 299 2.99 11.04 5.41
C HIS A 299 2.96 9.86 4.44
N TYR A 300 2.39 10.08 3.26
CA TYR A 300 2.31 9.05 2.22
C TYR A 300 3.67 8.85 1.56
N VAL A 301 4.04 7.57 1.37
CA VAL A 301 5.19 7.21 0.55
C VAL A 301 4.97 7.72 -0.88
N SER A 302 5.85 8.63 -1.32
CA SER A 302 5.72 9.25 -2.63
C SER A 302 6.17 8.31 -3.77
N PRO A 303 5.40 8.21 -4.89
CA PRO A 303 5.80 7.45 -6.08
C PRO A 303 7.18 7.84 -6.64
N ARG A 304 7.59 9.10 -6.47
CA ARG A 304 8.91 9.58 -6.91
C ARG A 304 10.09 8.83 -6.28
N LEU A 305 9.90 8.27 -5.06
CA LEU A 305 10.94 7.51 -4.36
C LEU A 305 11.27 6.19 -5.07
N ALA A 306 10.36 5.69 -5.91
CA ALA A 306 10.59 4.47 -6.70
C ALA A 306 11.77 4.60 -7.68
N ALA A 307 12.08 5.82 -8.15
CA ALA A 307 13.22 6.06 -9.04
C ALA A 307 14.57 5.66 -8.41
N ASP A 308 14.69 5.87 -7.11
CA ASP A 308 15.93 5.67 -6.35
C ASP A 308 15.86 4.44 -5.41
N PHE A 309 14.87 3.57 -5.58
CA PHE A 309 14.62 2.47 -4.63
C PHE A 309 15.84 1.59 -4.39
N ASN A 310 16.55 1.20 -5.45
CA ASN A 310 17.76 0.38 -5.33
C ASN A 310 18.87 1.09 -4.52
N ARG A 311 18.91 2.42 -4.55
CA ARG A 311 19.81 3.22 -3.70
C ARG A 311 19.38 3.12 -2.24
N TYR A 312 18.09 3.35 -1.94
CA TYR A 312 17.55 3.27 -0.59
C TYR A 312 17.73 1.86 0.01
N GLU A 313 17.53 0.82 -0.79
CA GLU A 313 17.73 -0.56 -0.35
C GLU A 313 19.20 -0.82 0.05
N ARG A 314 20.16 -0.41 -0.79
CA ARG A 314 21.60 -0.54 -0.45
C ARG A 314 21.98 0.26 0.79
N GLU A 315 21.49 1.48 0.91
CA GLU A 315 21.75 2.34 2.08
C GLU A 315 21.13 1.76 3.36
N PHE A 316 19.88 1.31 3.32
CA PHE A 316 19.22 0.65 4.44
C PHE A 316 20.01 -0.56 4.91
N ARG A 317 20.35 -1.47 4.01
CA ARG A 317 21.17 -2.64 4.32
C ARG A 317 22.54 -2.25 4.89
N ALA A 318 23.22 -1.28 4.30
CA ALA A 318 24.53 -0.86 4.78
C ALA A 318 24.49 -0.24 6.19
N ILE A 319 23.40 0.44 6.54
CA ILE A 319 23.22 1.08 7.85
C ILE A 319 22.83 0.03 8.91
N PHE A 320 21.85 -0.83 8.62
CA PHE A 320 21.28 -1.74 9.61
C PHE A 320 21.93 -3.13 9.65
N ALA A 321 22.51 -3.64 8.54
CA ALA A 321 23.20 -4.94 8.55
C ALA A 321 24.43 -4.99 9.49
N ARG A 322 25.04 -3.83 9.78
CA ARG A 322 26.16 -3.72 10.75
C ARG A 322 25.71 -3.82 12.21
N SER A 323 24.40 -3.85 12.44
CA SER A 323 23.78 -3.88 13.78
C SER A 323 23.40 -5.29 14.22
N ALA A 324 23.54 -6.30 13.34
CA ALA A 324 23.36 -7.70 13.73
C ALA A 324 24.49 -8.13 14.68
N PRO A 325 24.18 -8.88 15.75
CA PRO A 325 25.17 -9.35 16.72
C PRO A 325 26.20 -10.28 16.09
#